data_4df47992c65fc0bfeda120f01d0118a9
#
_entry.id   4df47992c65fc0bfeda120f01d0118a9
#
_cell.length_a   1.000
_cell.length_b   1.000
_cell.length_c   1.000
_cell.angle_alpha   90.00
_cell.angle_beta   90.00
_cell.angle_gamma   90.00
#
_symmetry.space_group_name_H-M   'P 1'
#
loop_
_entity.id
_entity.type
_entity.pdbx_description
1 polymer ?
#
loop_
_entity_poly.entity_id
_entity_poly.type
_entity_poly.pdbx_seq_one_letter_code
_entity_poly.pdbx_strand_id
1 'polypeptide(L)'
;YGSMLTEGFLATLVVLACVAGLGLGAMTSAGEVVTGEAAYYARYETWGSAQGLSAKVSAFVDGSANFLQAIGIPLAVAVAIMGVLVASFAGTTLDTACRLQRYVIQELAATFVNSGHHAESTPITINPMTWLTNKHGATIFAVTLAMVIAALPAPDTPVTFGQAVSGDVPQTYLDAMSNLPASATAGGLAGATWWLTTFAGKGGLILWPLFGATNQLLAGLAFLVISFFLWRRSAPVWFIVIPMLFMLVVPAWAMLADLPRWMSDENPNWVVIVVGVSTLILEAWMLVEAMILWPKVRGVLENVAPTPAEADIGPGVEGV
;
A
#
# COMPACT_ATOMS: atom_id res chain seq x y z
N TYR A 1 -8.43 19.59 5.97
CA TYR A 1 -8.97 19.09 7.25
C TYR A 1 -10.26 18.28 7.05
N GLY A 2 -11.22 18.76 6.23
CA GLY A 2 -12.53 18.11 6.07
C GLY A 2 -12.42 16.64 5.58
N SER A 3 -11.63 16.38 4.54
CA SER A 3 -11.43 15.03 4.02
C SER A 3 -10.73 14.11 5.02
N MET A 4 -9.72 14.61 5.72
CA MET A 4 -9.00 13.83 6.74
C MET A 4 -9.92 13.43 7.90
N LEU A 5 -10.76 14.35 8.39
CA LEU A 5 -11.73 14.07 9.44
C LEU A 5 -12.80 13.07 8.98
N THR A 6 -13.28 13.20 7.75
CA THR A 6 -14.23 12.26 7.15
C THR A 6 -13.60 10.87 7.01
N GLU A 7 -12.36 10.78 6.55
CA GLU A 7 -11.62 9.54 6.44
C GLU A 7 -11.41 8.87 7.81
N GLY A 8 -10.99 9.63 8.83
CA GLY A 8 -10.86 9.14 10.19
C GLY A 8 -12.17 8.64 10.79
N PHE A 9 -13.27 9.34 10.51
CA PHE A 9 -14.62 8.90 10.90
C PHE A 9 -15.01 7.58 10.21
N LEU A 10 -14.79 7.49 8.89
CA LEU A 10 -15.05 6.25 8.13
C LEU A 10 -14.19 5.10 8.64
N ALA A 11 -12.91 5.33 8.96
CA ALA A 11 -12.06 4.30 9.55
C ALA A 11 -12.61 3.78 10.88
N THR A 12 -13.15 4.66 11.71
CA THR A 12 -13.82 4.27 12.97
C THR A 12 -15.07 3.41 12.69
N LEU A 13 -15.87 3.77 11.68
CA LEU A 13 -17.02 2.95 11.27
C LEU A 13 -16.61 1.57 10.77
N VAL A 14 -15.48 1.46 10.04
CA VAL A 14 -14.93 0.17 9.62
C VAL A 14 -14.57 -0.70 10.81
N VAL A 15 -13.90 -0.15 11.82
CA VAL A 15 -13.60 -0.89 13.06
C VAL A 15 -14.87 -1.34 13.78
N LEU A 16 -15.86 -0.46 13.89
CA LEU A 16 -17.16 -0.81 14.49
C LEU A 16 -17.84 -1.93 13.70
N ALA A 17 -17.81 -1.92 12.38
CA ALA A 17 -18.37 -2.98 11.56
C ALA A 17 -17.65 -4.32 11.79
N CYS A 18 -16.32 -4.31 11.84
CA CYS A 18 -15.52 -5.52 12.06
C CYS A 18 -15.66 -6.11 13.46
N VAL A 19 -16.12 -5.35 14.45
CA VAL A 19 -16.29 -5.83 15.83
C VAL A 19 -17.78 -5.93 16.19
N ALA A 20 -18.45 -4.79 16.31
CA ALA A 20 -19.85 -4.74 16.73
C ALA A 20 -20.80 -5.28 15.65
N GLY A 21 -20.53 -5.01 14.38
CA GLY A 21 -21.34 -5.52 13.28
C GLY A 21 -21.30 -7.05 13.18
N LEU A 22 -20.13 -7.66 13.36
CA LEU A 22 -20.02 -9.12 13.45
C LEU A 22 -20.73 -9.68 14.68
N GLY A 23 -20.74 -8.96 15.79
CA GLY A 23 -21.46 -9.34 17.00
C GLY A 23 -22.96 -9.45 16.83
N LEU A 24 -23.55 -8.83 15.80
CA LEU A 24 -24.97 -8.98 15.49
C LEU A 24 -25.32 -10.35 14.86
N GLY A 25 -24.36 -11.01 14.21
CA GLY A 25 -24.50 -12.33 13.65
C GLY A 25 -23.31 -12.77 12.83
N ALA A 26 -22.76 -13.93 13.13
CA ALA A 26 -21.73 -14.58 12.32
C ALA A 26 -22.14 -16.03 12.07
N MET A 27 -21.88 -16.52 10.85
CA MET A 27 -22.04 -17.94 10.55
C MET A 27 -20.78 -18.69 10.96
N THR A 28 -20.94 -19.73 11.74
CA THR A 28 -19.86 -20.68 12.05
C THR A 28 -19.61 -21.59 10.84
N SER A 29 -18.47 -22.29 10.85
CA SER A 29 -18.15 -23.34 9.87
C SER A 29 -19.20 -24.47 9.84
N ALA A 30 -19.95 -24.67 10.92
CA ALA A 30 -21.06 -25.64 11.03
C ALA A 30 -22.38 -25.11 10.45
N GLY A 31 -22.43 -23.85 9.98
CA GLY A 31 -23.65 -23.23 9.43
C GLY A 31 -24.62 -22.68 10.49
N GLU A 32 -24.20 -22.60 11.75
CA GLU A 32 -25.00 -22.02 12.83
C GLU A 32 -24.75 -20.51 12.91
N VAL A 33 -25.78 -19.73 13.18
CA VAL A 33 -25.66 -18.28 13.41
C VAL A 33 -25.42 -18.04 14.89
N VAL A 34 -24.29 -17.47 15.23
CA VAL A 34 -23.92 -17.08 16.59
C VAL A 34 -23.89 -15.56 16.70
N THR A 35 -24.15 -15.03 17.90
CA THR A 35 -24.20 -13.58 18.18
C THR A 35 -23.33 -13.20 19.36
N GLY A 36 -23.05 -11.91 19.51
CA GLY A 36 -22.29 -11.37 20.63
C GLY A 36 -20.82 -11.81 20.62
N GLU A 37 -20.31 -12.13 21.77
CA GLU A 37 -18.91 -12.55 21.99
C GLU A 37 -18.57 -13.85 21.23
N ALA A 38 -19.52 -14.78 21.16
CA ALA A 38 -19.35 -16.02 20.39
C ALA A 38 -19.11 -15.77 18.89
N ALA A 39 -19.80 -14.77 18.31
CA ALA A 39 -19.61 -14.38 16.92
C ALA A 39 -18.21 -13.77 16.69
N TYR A 40 -17.74 -12.99 17.64
CA TYR A 40 -16.39 -12.42 17.59
C TYR A 40 -15.33 -13.52 17.62
N TYR A 41 -15.41 -14.45 18.57
CA TYR A 41 -14.43 -15.55 18.67
C TYR A 41 -14.54 -16.53 17.51
N ALA A 42 -15.71 -16.79 16.96
CA ALA A 42 -15.87 -17.61 15.75
C ALA A 42 -15.07 -17.04 14.55
N ARG A 43 -14.88 -15.72 14.52
CA ARG A 43 -14.13 -15.05 13.44
C ARG A 43 -12.66 -14.82 13.77
N TYR A 44 -12.34 -14.52 15.03
CA TYR A 44 -11.03 -14.09 15.49
C TYR A 44 -10.44 -15.01 16.56
N GLU A 45 -10.74 -16.31 16.50
CA GLU A 45 -10.27 -17.30 17.47
C GLU A 45 -8.75 -17.32 17.58
N THR A 46 -8.06 -17.21 16.44
CA THR A 46 -6.61 -17.11 16.37
C THR A 46 -6.19 -16.08 15.31
N TRP A 47 -4.97 -15.54 15.43
CA TRP A 47 -4.39 -14.73 14.35
C TRP A 47 -4.26 -15.50 13.04
N GLY A 48 -4.13 -16.82 13.09
CA GLY A 48 -4.10 -17.70 11.93
C GLY A 48 -5.42 -17.75 11.17
N SER A 49 -6.57 -17.74 11.87
CA SER A 49 -7.91 -17.77 11.24
C SER A 49 -8.24 -16.50 10.46
N ALA A 50 -7.63 -15.35 10.83
CA ALA A 50 -7.80 -14.07 10.16
C ALA A 50 -6.77 -13.81 9.06
N GLN A 51 -6.00 -14.81 8.64
CA GLN A 51 -4.99 -14.67 7.59
C GLN A 51 -5.63 -14.56 6.20
N GLY A 52 -4.95 -13.79 5.35
CA GLY A 52 -5.36 -13.58 3.97
C GLY A 52 -6.31 -12.39 3.77
N LEU A 53 -6.26 -11.84 2.56
CA LEU A 53 -7.04 -10.66 2.17
C LEU A 53 -8.55 -10.92 2.23
N SER A 54 -8.98 -12.10 1.76
CA SER A 54 -10.39 -12.48 1.73
C SER A 54 -11.01 -12.50 3.14
N ALA A 55 -10.32 -13.10 4.12
CA ALA A 55 -10.79 -13.17 5.50
C ALA A 55 -10.94 -11.77 6.14
N LYS A 56 -10.00 -10.86 5.85
CA LYS A 56 -10.03 -9.49 6.37
C LYS A 56 -11.13 -8.65 5.74
N VAL A 57 -11.29 -8.72 4.43
CA VAL A 57 -12.33 -7.98 3.71
C VAL A 57 -13.73 -8.50 4.04
N SER A 58 -13.90 -9.82 4.14
CA SER A 58 -15.21 -10.40 4.48
C SER A 58 -15.66 -10.02 5.88
N ALA A 59 -14.75 -9.84 6.85
CA ALA A 59 -15.12 -9.36 8.18
C ALA A 59 -15.82 -7.99 8.14
N PHE A 60 -15.31 -7.07 7.32
CA PHE A 60 -15.93 -5.75 7.10
C PHE A 60 -17.26 -5.86 6.35
N VAL A 61 -17.30 -6.66 5.28
CA VAL A 61 -18.52 -6.84 4.45
C VAL A 61 -19.63 -7.46 5.28
N ASP A 62 -19.35 -8.54 6.00
CA ASP A 62 -20.33 -9.26 6.82
C ASP A 62 -20.84 -8.38 7.97
N GLY A 63 -19.93 -7.73 8.70
CA GLY A 63 -20.31 -6.86 9.80
C GLY A 63 -21.12 -5.63 9.37
N SER A 64 -20.76 -5.01 8.24
CA SER A 64 -21.52 -3.91 7.69
C SER A 64 -22.87 -4.35 7.12
N ALA A 65 -22.93 -5.54 6.52
CA ALA A 65 -24.18 -6.12 6.05
C ALA A 65 -25.15 -6.39 7.20
N ASN A 66 -24.65 -6.83 8.36
CA ASN A 66 -25.46 -7.00 9.56
C ASN A 66 -26.06 -5.67 10.05
N PHE A 67 -25.31 -4.56 9.99
CA PHE A 67 -25.89 -3.24 10.29
C PHE A 67 -27.01 -2.86 9.32
N LEU A 68 -26.82 -3.12 8.03
CA LEU A 68 -27.86 -2.87 7.02
C LEU A 68 -29.08 -3.77 7.23
N GLN A 69 -28.87 -5.02 7.65
CA GLN A 69 -29.94 -5.94 7.99
C GLN A 69 -30.72 -5.46 9.22
N ALA A 70 -30.06 -4.90 10.21
CA ALA A 70 -30.71 -4.36 11.40
C ALA A 70 -31.70 -3.21 11.10
N ILE A 71 -31.49 -2.49 9.99
CA ILE A 71 -32.42 -1.45 9.51
C ILE A 71 -33.43 -1.96 8.48
N GLY A 72 -33.52 -3.28 8.27
CA GLY A 72 -34.55 -3.93 7.46
C GLY A 72 -34.14 -4.29 6.03
N ILE A 73 -32.86 -4.15 5.65
CA ILE A 73 -32.39 -4.56 4.32
C ILE A 73 -32.12 -6.08 4.31
N PRO A 74 -32.65 -6.86 3.35
CA PRO A 74 -32.37 -8.29 3.26
C PRO A 74 -30.86 -8.58 3.16
N LEU A 75 -30.37 -9.61 3.87
CA LEU A 75 -28.94 -9.92 4.00
C LEU A 75 -28.23 -10.03 2.63
N ALA A 76 -28.84 -10.72 1.66
CA ALA A 76 -28.25 -10.89 0.33
C ALA A 76 -28.03 -9.54 -0.38
N VAL A 77 -28.96 -8.60 -0.24
CA VAL A 77 -28.85 -7.24 -0.80
C VAL A 77 -27.82 -6.44 -0.03
N ALA A 78 -27.80 -6.55 1.29
CA ALA A 78 -26.83 -5.86 2.15
C ALA A 78 -25.39 -6.28 1.81
N VAL A 79 -25.13 -7.59 1.69
CA VAL A 79 -23.82 -8.13 1.28
C VAL A 79 -23.43 -7.65 -0.13
N ALA A 80 -24.37 -7.64 -1.07
CA ALA A 80 -24.13 -7.14 -2.43
C ALA A 80 -23.77 -5.66 -2.42
N ILE A 81 -24.47 -4.80 -1.69
CA ILE A 81 -24.18 -3.37 -1.54
C ILE A 81 -22.77 -3.17 -0.97
N MET A 82 -22.43 -3.88 0.10
CA MET A 82 -21.12 -3.75 0.73
C MET A 82 -19.99 -4.29 -0.15
N GLY A 83 -20.24 -5.38 -0.89
CA GLY A 83 -19.29 -5.92 -1.87
C GLY A 83 -19.00 -4.92 -3.00
N VAL A 84 -20.04 -4.28 -3.56
CA VAL A 84 -19.88 -3.24 -4.59
C VAL A 84 -19.15 -2.02 -4.04
N LEU A 85 -19.44 -1.61 -2.81
CA LEU A 85 -18.75 -0.49 -2.15
C LEU A 85 -17.25 -0.77 -2.03
N VAL A 86 -16.87 -1.95 -1.54
CA VAL A 86 -15.45 -2.35 -1.43
C VAL A 86 -14.78 -2.42 -2.79
N ALA A 87 -15.43 -2.99 -3.80
CA ALA A 87 -14.89 -3.07 -5.17
C ALA A 87 -14.69 -1.68 -5.79
N SER A 88 -15.65 -0.79 -5.60
CA SER A 88 -15.58 0.60 -6.07
C SER A 88 -14.45 1.38 -5.38
N PHE A 89 -14.32 1.22 -4.07
CA PHE A 89 -13.24 1.82 -3.29
C PHE A 89 -11.87 1.32 -3.75
N ALA A 90 -11.72 0.00 -3.97
CA ALA A 90 -10.50 -0.58 -4.49
C ALA A 90 -10.16 -0.05 -5.89
N GLY A 91 -11.15 0.09 -6.77
CA GLY A 91 -10.97 0.64 -8.12
C GLY A 91 -10.48 2.08 -8.11
N THR A 92 -11.07 2.95 -7.28
CA THR A 92 -10.64 4.36 -7.15
C THR A 92 -9.26 4.49 -6.54
N THR A 93 -8.93 3.67 -5.56
CA THR A 93 -7.60 3.63 -4.93
C THR A 93 -6.54 3.20 -5.94
N LEU A 94 -6.83 2.18 -6.76
CA LEU A 94 -5.93 1.71 -7.81
C LEU A 94 -5.62 2.79 -8.84
N ASP A 95 -6.62 3.54 -9.32
CA ASP A 95 -6.42 4.65 -10.26
C ASP A 95 -5.49 5.72 -9.67
N THR A 96 -5.73 6.12 -8.42
CA THR A 96 -4.89 7.10 -7.73
C THR A 96 -3.46 6.59 -7.51
N ALA A 97 -3.30 5.34 -7.08
CA ALA A 97 -2.00 4.72 -6.88
C ALA A 97 -1.19 4.67 -8.20
N CYS A 98 -1.80 4.30 -9.31
CA CYS A 98 -1.16 4.30 -10.63
C CYS A 98 -0.71 5.71 -11.06
N ARG A 99 -1.50 6.73 -10.77
CA ARG A 99 -1.12 8.13 -11.07
C ARG A 99 0.07 8.58 -10.24
N LEU A 100 0.04 8.33 -8.92
CA LEU A 100 1.14 8.71 -8.02
C LEU A 100 2.42 7.97 -8.39
N GLN A 101 2.36 6.67 -8.64
CA GLN A 101 3.50 5.88 -9.06
C GLN A 101 4.14 6.44 -10.35
N ARG A 102 3.31 6.80 -11.33
CA ARG A 102 3.78 7.45 -12.56
C ARG A 102 4.50 8.76 -12.27
N TYR A 103 3.94 9.64 -11.44
CA TYR A 103 4.57 10.91 -11.08
C TYR A 103 5.91 10.70 -10.39
N VAL A 104 5.98 9.79 -9.43
CA VAL A 104 7.24 9.48 -8.74
C VAL A 104 8.32 9.00 -9.72
N ILE A 105 7.97 8.11 -10.65
CA ILE A 105 8.90 7.61 -11.67
C ILE A 105 9.39 8.76 -12.56
N GLN A 106 8.49 9.64 -13.01
CA GLN A 106 8.84 10.78 -13.85
C GLN A 106 9.77 11.75 -13.13
N GLU A 107 9.49 12.10 -11.87
CA GLU A 107 10.29 13.00 -11.06
C GLU A 107 11.68 12.41 -10.77
N LEU A 108 11.75 11.15 -10.39
CA LEU A 108 13.02 10.47 -10.17
C LEU A 108 13.86 10.44 -11.46
N ALA A 109 13.26 10.05 -12.57
CA ALA A 109 13.94 10.01 -13.85
C ALA A 109 14.42 11.42 -14.28
N ALA A 110 13.61 12.45 -14.09
CA ALA A 110 13.95 13.84 -14.37
C ALA A 110 15.14 14.31 -13.53
N THR A 111 15.19 13.94 -12.26
CA THR A 111 16.31 14.27 -11.36
C THR A 111 17.63 13.69 -11.88
N PHE A 112 17.63 12.43 -12.32
CA PHE A 112 18.83 11.79 -12.88
C PHE A 112 19.24 12.38 -14.25
N VAL A 113 18.26 12.73 -15.09
CA VAL A 113 18.54 13.35 -16.39
C VAL A 113 19.10 14.76 -16.22
N ASN A 114 18.52 15.59 -15.34
CA ASN A 114 18.96 16.96 -15.13
C ASN A 114 20.30 17.06 -14.40
N SER A 115 20.64 16.11 -13.55
CA SER A 115 21.94 16.06 -12.87
C SER A 115 23.13 15.82 -13.84
N GLY A 116 22.85 15.36 -15.06
CA GLY A 116 23.86 15.11 -16.11
C GLY A 116 24.12 16.30 -17.05
N HIS A 117 23.45 17.42 -16.91
CA HIS A 117 23.54 18.55 -17.84
C HIS A 117 24.47 19.67 -17.35
N HIS A 118 25.78 19.39 -17.32
CA HIS A 118 26.83 20.32 -17.58
C HIS A 118 27.74 19.78 -18.71
N ALA A 119 27.20 19.34 -19.81
CA ALA A 119 27.99 18.92 -20.96
C ALA A 119 27.28 19.25 -22.27
N GLU A 120 28.03 19.93 -23.11
CA GLU A 120 27.80 20.32 -24.50
C GLU A 120 27.03 19.26 -25.32
N SER A 121 26.33 19.78 -26.31
CA SER A 121 25.65 19.10 -27.41
C SER A 121 26.43 17.87 -27.93
N THR A 122 26.13 16.69 -27.43
CA THR A 122 26.55 15.42 -27.99
C THR A 122 25.36 14.67 -28.61
N PRO A 123 25.63 13.83 -29.63
CA PRO A 123 24.60 13.25 -30.48
C PRO A 123 23.64 12.35 -29.70
N ILE A 124 22.42 12.20 -30.22
CA ILE A 124 21.29 11.43 -29.72
C ILE A 124 21.72 10.06 -29.15
N THR A 125 22.13 10.05 -27.91
CA THR A 125 22.22 8.83 -27.11
C THR A 125 20.82 8.55 -26.60
N ILE A 126 20.23 7.44 -27.02
CA ILE A 126 18.97 6.96 -26.47
C ILE A 126 19.20 6.61 -25.01
N ASN A 127 19.03 7.61 -24.14
CA ASN A 127 19.13 7.40 -22.71
C ASN A 127 17.77 6.84 -22.24
N PRO A 128 17.70 5.60 -21.71
CA PRO A 128 16.45 5.01 -21.25
C PRO A 128 15.79 5.86 -20.15
N MET A 129 16.54 6.67 -19.42
CA MET A 129 15.98 7.59 -18.42
C MET A 129 15.12 8.69 -19.05
N THR A 130 15.44 9.18 -20.26
CA THR A 130 14.60 10.16 -20.97
C THR A 130 13.25 9.59 -21.39
N TRP A 131 13.17 8.27 -21.61
CA TRP A 131 11.91 7.60 -21.88
C TRP A 131 11.03 7.55 -20.63
N LEU A 132 11.62 7.36 -19.44
CA LEU A 132 10.89 7.35 -18.16
C LEU A 132 10.39 8.74 -17.73
N THR A 133 10.95 9.85 -18.24
CA THR A 133 10.40 11.20 -18.00
C THR A 133 9.09 11.43 -18.74
N ASN A 134 8.82 10.65 -19.80
CA ASN A 134 7.58 10.74 -20.55
C ASN A 134 6.46 9.98 -19.80
N LYS A 135 5.22 10.54 -19.86
CA LYS A 135 4.04 9.93 -19.22
C LYS A 135 3.79 8.49 -19.67
N HIS A 136 4.02 8.17 -20.94
CA HIS A 136 3.81 6.83 -21.48
C HIS A 136 4.89 5.86 -21.01
N GLY A 137 6.15 6.26 -21.05
CA GLY A 137 7.27 5.44 -20.57
C GLY A 137 7.16 5.12 -19.09
N ALA A 138 6.89 6.13 -18.25
CA ALA A 138 6.68 5.93 -16.83
C ALA A 138 5.49 5.01 -16.53
N THR A 139 4.37 5.14 -17.26
CA THR A 139 3.21 4.27 -17.09
C THR A 139 3.52 2.83 -17.46
N ILE A 140 4.16 2.59 -18.62
CA ILE A 140 4.52 1.24 -19.07
C ILE A 140 5.47 0.59 -18.07
N PHE A 141 6.48 1.34 -17.61
CA PHE A 141 7.42 0.84 -16.60
C PHE A 141 6.71 0.47 -15.28
N ALA A 142 5.85 1.37 -14.78
CA ALA A 142 5.07 1.14 -13.56
C ALA A 142 4.19 -0.11 -13.67
N VAL A 143 3.43 -0.23 -14.75
CA VAL A 143 2.55 -1.37 -14.99
C VAL A 143 3.35 -2.66 -15.14
N THR A 144 4.45 -2.64 -15.91
CA THR A 144 5.31 -3.81 -16.09
C THR A 144 5.90 -4.28 -14.77
N LEU A 145 6.41 -3.36 -13.95
CA LEU A 145 6.95 -3.71 -12.62
C LEU A 145 5.86 -4.29 -11.71
N ALA A 146 4.68 -3.69 -11.67
CA ALA A 146 3.56 -4.20 -10.91
C ALA A 146 3.11 -5.60 -11.41
N MET A 147 3.08 -5.82 -12.72
CA MET A 147 2.76 -7.12 -13.31
C MET A 147 3.79 -8.19 -12.96
N VAL A 148 5.08 -7.85 -12.98
CA VAL A 148 6.15 -8.79 -12.58
C VAL A 148 5.99 -9.21 -11.13
N ILE A 149 5.75 -8.26 -10.21
CA ILE A 149 5.51 -8.57 -8.80
C ILE A 149 4.21 -9.38 -8.63
N ALA A 150 3.14 -9.00 -9.32
CA ALA A 150 1.87 -9.71 -9.24
C ALA A 150 1.96 -11.14 -9.81
N ALA A 151 2.78 -11.37 -10.82
CA ALA A 151 2.97 -12.69 -11.41
C ALA A 151 3.67 -13.69 -10.48
N LEU A 152 4.37 -13.20 -9.45
CA LEU A 152 4.97 -14.08 -8.44
C LEU A 152 3.88 -14.85 -7.66
N PRO A 153 4.18 -16.04 -7.17
CA PRO A 153 3.29 -16.77 -6.27
C PRO A 153 3.27 -16.11 -4.88
N ALA A 154 2.25 -16.44 -4.08
CA ALA A 154 2.27 -16.09 -2.66
C ALA A 154 3.44 -16.79 -1.96
N PRO A 155 3.99 -16.21 -0.86
CA PRO A 155 5.14 -16.78 -0.15
C PRO A 155 4.86 -18.19 0.40
N ASP A 156 3.63 -18.47 0.82
CA ASP A 156 3.21 -19.74 1.41
C ASP A 156 2.66 -20.73 0.38
N THR A 157 3.22 -20.73 -0.84
CA THR A 157 2.76 -21.62 -1.90
C THR A 157 3.19 -23.06 -1.61
N PRO A 158 2.27 -24.01 -1.40
CA PRO A 158 2.58 -25.37 -1.00
C PRO A 158 3.25 -26.20 -2.12
N VAL A 159 3.19 -25.72 -3.35
CA VAL A 159 3.77 -26.37 -4.53
C VAL A 159 4.63 -25.36 -5.29
N THR A 160 5.89 -25.67 -5.50
CA THR A 160 6.79 -24.82 -6.29
C THR A 160 6.53 -24.99 -7.80
N PHE A 161 6.88 -23.96 -8.58
CA PHE A 161 6.74 -24.04 -10.04
C PHE A 161 7.50 -25.23 -10.64
N GLY A 162 8.70 -25.52 -10.13
CA GLY A 162 9.49 -26.67 -10.55
C GLY A 162 8.78 -28.00 -10.32
N GLN A 163 8.17 -28.19 -9.14
CA GLN A 163 7.38 -29.39 -8.81
C GLN A 163 6.16 -29.55 -9.72
N ALA A 164 5.47 -28.45 -10.03
CA ALA A 164 4.35 -28.50 -10.97
C ALA A 164 4.78 -28.89 -12.40
N VAL A 165 5.92 -28.37 -12.84
CA VAL A 165 6.48 -28.69 -14.18
C VAL A 165 7.02 -30.12 -14.24
N SER A 166 7.64 -30.63 -13.18
CA SER A 166 8.10 -32.02 -13.10
C SER A 166 6.94 -33.01 -12.90
N GLY A 167 5.79 -32.57 -12.43
CA GLY A 167 4.67 -33.44 -12.03
C GLY A 167 4.86 -34.05 -10.63
N ASP A 168 5.88 -33.62 -9.89
CA ASP A 168 6.23 -34.13 -8.55
C ASP A 168 5.58 -33.24 -7.47
N VAL A 169 4.26 -33.26 -7.42
CA VAL A 169 3.49 -32.50 -6.43
C VAL A 169 3.51 -33.23 -5.09
N PRO A 170 3.80 -32.50 -3.96
CA PRO A 170 3.87 -33.12 -2.65
C PRO A 170 2.61 -33.87 -2.26
N GLN A 171 2.75 -35.10 -1.74
CA GLN A 171 1.61 -35.94 -1.32
C GLN A 171 0.74 -35.24 -0.27
N THR A 172 1.37 -34.51 0.64
CA THR A 172 0.65 -33.72 1.65
C THR A 172 -0.34 -32.72 1.03
N TYR A 173 -0.01 -32.17 -0.15
CA TYR A 173 -0.92 -31.29 -0.88
C TYR A 173 -2.00 -32.07 -1.62
N LEU A 174 -1.65 -33.23 -2.20
CA LEU A 174 -2.61 -34.12 -2.88
C LEU A 174 -3.65 -34.66 -1.90
N ASP A 175 -3.24 -35.03 -0.69
CA ASP A 175 -4.13 -35.56 0.34
C ASP A 175 -5.06 -34.49 0.94
N ALA A 176 -4.60 -33.24 0.97
CA ALA A 176 -5.40 -32.10 1.48
C ALA A 176 -6.48 -31.61 0.50
N MET A 177 -6.37 -31.95 -0.80
CA MET A 177 -7.25 -31.46 -1.86
C MET A 177 -8.05 -32.61 -2.50
N SER A 178 -9.33 -32.68 -2.21
CA SER A 178 -10.24 -33.74 -2.70
C SER A 178 -10.55 -33.72 -4.22
N ASN A 179 -10.28 -32.59 -4.92
CA ASN A 179 -10.65 -32.41 -6.34
C ASN A 179 -9.55 -31.71 -7.13
N LEU A 180 -8.35 -32.29 -7.17
CA LEU A 180 -7.27 -31.77 -8.01
C LEU A 180 -7.51 -32.12 -9.49
N PRO A 181 -7.34 -31.17 -10.43
CA PRO A 181 -7.41 -31.47 -11.85
C PRO A 181 -6.22 -32.34 -12.25
N ALA A 182 -6.42 -33.24 -13.22
CA ALA A 182 -5.35 -34.12 -13.73
C ALA A 182 -4.12 -33.34 -14.25
N SER A 183 -4.30 -32.07 -14.62
CA SER A 183 -3.21 -31.18 -15.02
C SER A 183 -2.22 -30.88 -13.88
N ALA A 184 -2.62 -30.99 -12.63
CA ALA A 184 -1.74 -30.74 -11.47
C ALA A 184 -0.59 -31.74 -11.39
N THR A 185 -0.85 -33.01 -11.71
CA THR A 185 0.13 -34.11 -11.66
C THR A 185 0.69 -34.50 -13.04
N ALA A 186 0.16 -33.93 -14.12
CA ALA A 186 0.57 -34.28 -15.50
C ALA A 186 1.98 -33.77 -15.84
N GLY A 187 2.51 -32.82 -15.10
CA GLY A 187 3.80 -32.19 -15.40
C GLY A 187 3.81 -31.39 -16.72
N GLY A 188 4.99 -30.99 -17.15
CA GLY A 188 5.19 -30.26 -18.40
C GLY A 188 4.36 -28.98 -18.50
N LEU A 189 3.85 -28.69 -19.70
CA LEU A 189 3.05 -27.49 -19.95
C LEU A 189 1.71 -27.50 -19.18
N ALA A 190 1.11 -28.67 -18.98
CA ALA A 190 -0.15 -28.80 -18.24
C ALA A 190 0.04 -28.47 -16.75
N GLY A 191 1.10 -28.96 -16.12
CA GLY A 191 1.47 -28.61 -14.75
C GLY A 191 1.84 -27.14 -14.61
N ALA A 192 2.57 -26.59 -15.58
CA ALA A 192 2.92 -25.16 -15.58
C ALA A 192 1.67 -24.27 -15.70
N THR A 193 0.74 -24.58 -16.60
CA THR A 193 -0.52 -23.80 -16.73
C THR A 193 -1.40 -23.93 -15.51
N TRP A 194 -1.53 -25.13 -14.94
CA TRP A 194 -2.25 -25.30 -13.68
C TRP A 194 -1.64 -24.46 -12.55
N TRP A 195 -0.32 -24.49 -12.40
CA TRP A 195 0.35 -23.71 -11.36
C TRP A 195 0.16 -22.20 -11.55
N LEU A 196 0.33 -21.70 -12.78
CA LEU A 196 0.12 -20.28 -13.11
C LEU A 196 -1.32 -19.84 -12.83
N THR A 197 -2.32 -20.66 -13.14
CA THR A 197 -3.73 -20.32 -12.91
C THR A 197 -4.12 -20.41 -11.43
N THR A 198 -3.43 -21.23 -10.65
CA THR A 198 -3.75 -21.49 -9.24
C THR A 198 -2.99 -20.57 -8.29
N PHE A 199 -1.71 -20.36 -8.51
CA PHE A 199 -0.81 -19.71 -7.57
C PHE A 199 -0.24 -18.36 -8.02
N ALA A 200 -0.11 -18.12 -9.33
CA ALA A 200 0.33 -16.82 -9.84
C ALA A 200 -0.74 -15.74 -9.61
N GLY A 201 -0.31 -14.49 -9.70
CA GLY A 201 -1.18 -13.34 -9.45
C GLY A 201 -1.39 -12.98 -7.98
N LYS A 202 -0.72 -13.66 -7.06
CA LYS A 202 -0.79 -13.42 -5.61
C LYS A 202 0.47 -12.77 -5.04
N GLY A 203 1.46 -12.46 -5.88
CA GLY A 203 2.76 -11.93 -5.46
C GLY A 203 2.70 -10.58 -4.77
N GLY A 204 1.69 -9.77 -5.03
CA GLY A 204 1.45 -8.53 -4.30
C GLY A 204 1.25 -8.73 -2.79
N LEU A 205 0.77 -9.92 -2.37
CA LEU A 205 0.62 -10.29 -0.96
C LEU A 205 1.95 -10.47 -0.24
N ILE A 206 3.04 -10.67 -0.97
CA ILE A 206 4.41 -10.73 -0.41
C ILE A 206 4.73 -9.45 0.37
N LEU A 207 4.31 -8.29 -0.14
CA LEU A 207 4.56 -6.98 0.47
C LEU A 207 3.48 -6.58 1.50
N TRP A 208 2.45 -7.41 1.70
CA TRP A 208 1.36 -7.11 2.62
C TRP A 208 1.80 -6.80 4.06
N PRO A 209 2.78 -7.52 4.66
CA PRO A 209 3.26 -7.22 6.01
C PRO A 209 3.84 -5.81 6.14
N LEU A 210 4.43 -5.28 5.06
CA LEU A 210 5.02 -3.94 5.02
C LEU A 210 4.01 -2.84 4.70
N PHE A 211 2.88 -3.19 4.08
CA PHE A 211 1.92 -2.21 3.55
C PHE A 211 1.41 -1.24 4.64
N GLY A 212 1.01 -1.76 5.79
CA GLY A 212 0.53 -0.94 6.90
C GLY A 212 1.58 0.03 7.42
N ALA A 213 2.78 -0.46 7.67
CA ALA A 213 3.89 0.34 8.19
C ALA A 213 4.33 1.41 7.18
N THR A 214 4.55 1.04 5.91
CA THR A 214 4.97 1.98 4.87
C THR A 214 3.93 3.06 4.59
N ASN A 215 2.64 2.73 4.65
CA ASN A 215 1.56 3.70 4.48
C ASN A 215 1.53 4.73 5.63
N GLN A 216 1.72 4.28 6.87
CA GLN A 216 1.79 5.15 8.04
C GLN A 216 3.06 6.03 8.02
N LEU A 217 4.19 5.48 7.60
CA LEU A 217 5.42 6.25 7.38
C LEU A 217 5.23 7.36 6.35
N LEU A 218 4.55 7.06 5.24
CA LEU A 218 4.24 8.06 4.22
C LEU A 218 3.40 9.20 4.80
N ALA A 219 2.42 8.90 5.66
CA ALA A 219 1.65 9.92 6.37
C ALA A 219 2.55 10.76 7.31
N GLY A 220 3.47 10.13 8.03
CA GLY A 220 4.47 10.80 8.86
C GLY A 220 5.35 11.77 8.06
N LEU A 221 5.82 11.35 6.89
CA LEU A 221 6.59 12.19 5.97
C LEU A 221 5.76 13.34 5.40
N ALA A 222 4.48 13.13 5.09
CA ALA A 222 3.59 14.20 4.68
C ALA A 222 3.41 15.26 5.78
N PHE A 223 3.25 14.83 7.04
CA PHE A 223 3.24 15.75 8.19
C PHE A 223 4.57 16.49 8.36
N LEU A 224 5.70 15.83 8.08
CA LEU A 224 7.02 16.47 8.10
C LEU A 224 7.08 17.64 7.09
N VAL A 225 6.67 17.41 5.85
CA VAL A 225 6.62 18.45 4.81
C VAL A 225 5.71 19.61 5.22
N ILE A 226 4.52 19.31 5.74
CA ILE A 226 3.58 20.35 6.22
C ILE A 226 4.17 21.11 7.40
N SER A 227 4.89 20.44 8.30
CA SER A 227 5.58 21.08 9.43
C SER A 227 6.63 22.06 8.96
N PHE A 228 7.44 21.69 7.95
CA PHE A 228 8.40 22.61 7.32
C PHE A 228 7.73 23.80 6.65
N PHE A 229 6.64 23.59 5.94
CA PHE A 229 5.88 24.65 5.30
C PHE A 229 5.37 25.69 6.31
N LEU A 230 4.79 25.24 7.43
CA LEU A 230 4.33 26.12 8.49
C LEU A 230 5.50 26.80 9.24
N TRP A 231 6.59 26.06 9.49
CA TRP A 231 7.77 26.59 10.17
C TRP A 231 8.44 27.72 9.38
N ARG A 232 8.51 27.60 8.06
CA ARG A 232 8.98 28.66 7.15
C ARG A 232 8.12 29.92 7.27
N ARG A 233 6.82 29.78 7.52
CA ARG A 233 5.88 30.88 7.71
C ARG A 233 5.78 31.37 9.15
N SER A 234 6.67 30.91 10.04
CA SER A 234 6.64 31.23 11.47
C SER A 234 5.29 30.91 12.15
N ALA A 235 4.51 29.99 11.60
CA ALA A 235 3.26 29.52 12.17
C ALA A 235 3.50 28.45 13.25
N PRO A 236 2.58 28.26 14.21
CA PRO A 236 2.71 27.21 15.21
C PRO A 236 2.65 25.83 14.56
N VAL A 237 3.59 24.94 14.91
CA VAL A 237 3.72 23.60 14.30
C VAL A 237 3.43 22.46 15.28
N TRP A 238 3.26 22.73 16.56
CA TRP A 238 3.15 21.71 17.61
C TRP A 238 2.03 20.69 17.36
N PHE A 239 0.90 21.13 16.83
CA PHE A 239 -0.27 20.28 16.57
C PHE A 239 -0.07 19.30 15.41
N ILE A 240 0.91 19.53 14.53
CA ILE A 240 1.30 18.62 13.45
C ILE A 240 2.49 17.76 13.86
N VAL A 241 3.43 18.33 14.62
CA VAL A 241 4.63 17.60 15.06
C VAL A 241 4.28 16.42 15.96
N ILE A 242 3.28 16.53 16.81
CA ILE A 242 2.86 15.43 17.70
C ILE A 242 2.38 14.20 16.88
N PRO A 243 1.37 14.31 16.00
CA PRO A 243 0.97 13.16 15.15
C PRO A 243 2.08 12.72 14.17
N MET A 244 2.92 13.64 13.70
CA MET A 244 4.07 13.33 12.86
C MET A 244 5.03 12.37 13.58
N LEU A 245 5.45 12.70 14.79
CA LEU A 245 6.35 11.84 15.58
C LEU A 245 5.72 10.47 15.85
N PHE A 246 4.44 10.43 16.18
CA PHE A 246 3.73 9.18 16.36
C PHE A 246 3.74 8.32 15.10
N MET A 247 3.45 8.92 13.94
CA MET A 247 3.40 8.22 12.65
C MET A 247 4.77 7.85 12.08
N LEU A 248 5.84 8.44 12.54
CA LEU A 248 7.21 8.05 12.17
C LEU A 248 7.75 6.97 13.13
N VAL A 249 7.61 7.17 14.44
CA VAL A 249 8.23 6.27 15.43
C VAL A 249 7.53 4.91 15.51
N VAL A 250 6.18 4.88 15.54
CA VAL A 250 5.45 3.62 15.76
C VAL A 250 5.61 2.64 14.62
N PRO A 251 5.47 3.03 13.32
CA PRO A 251 5.69 2.11 12.22
C PRO A 251 7.15 1.66 12.09
N ALA A 252 8.10 2.57 12.29
CA ALA A 252 9.52 2.22 12.29
C ALA A 252 9.85 1.20 13.39
N TRP A 253 9.32 1.41 14.59
CA TRP A 253 9.44 0.44 15.68
C TRP A 253 8.83 -0.92 15.31
N ALA A 254 7.64 -0.95 14.73
CA ALA A 254 6.97 -2.18 14.30
C ALA A 254 7.82 -2.93 13.27
N MET A 255 8.34 -2.22 12.25
CA MET A 255 9.21 -2.83 11.23
C MET A 255 10.52 -3.36 11.83
N LEU A 256 11.13 -2.64 12.76
CA LEU A 256 12.35 -3.08 13.46
C LEU A 256 12.09 -4.32 14.35
N ALA A 257 10.92 -4.39 14.98
CA ALA A 257 10.52 -5.54 15.80
C ALA A 257 10.22 -6.79 14.98
N ASP A 258 9.67 -6.62 13.77
CA ASP A 258 9.37 -7.73 12.85
C ASP A 258 10.58 -8.21 12.05
N LEU A 259 11.60 -7.38 11.88
CA LEU A 259 12.78 -7.70 11.07
C LEU A 259 13.52 -8.97 11.53
N PRO A 260 13.79 -9.19 12.83
CA PRO A 260 14.41 -10.44 13.30
C PRO A 260 13.55 -11.67 12.99
N ARG A 261 12.22 -11.54 13.06
CA ARG A 261 11.28 -12.62 12.74
C ARG A 261 11.35 -12.98 11.26
N TRP A 262 11.35 -11.99 10.36
CA TRP A 262 11.47 -12.23 8.91
C TRP A 262 12.81 -12.84 8.51
N MET A 263 13.89 -12.55 9.28
CA MET A 263 15.23 -13.13 9.06
C MET A 263 15.40 -14.52 9.64
N SER A 264 14.64 -14.88 10.68
CA SER A 264 14.76 -16.15 11.40
C SER A 264 13.86 -17.25 10.83
N ASP A 265 13.02 -16.95 9.85
CA ASP A 265 12.17 -17.94 9.19
C ASP A 265 13.02 -18.96 8.43
N GLU A 266 12.58 -20.23 8.38
CA GLU A 266 13.26 -21.29 7.62
C GLU A 266 13.42 -20.94 6.14
N ASN A 267 12.49 -20.15 5.59
CA ASN A 267 12.53 -19.62 4.23
C ASN A 267 12.33 -18.09 4.26
N PRO A 268 13.38 -17.30 4.51
CA PRO A 268 13.26 -15.85 4.64
C PRO A 268 12.77 -15.21 3.34
N ASN A 269 11.75 -14.38 3.46
CA ASN A 269 11.27 -13.59 2.32
C ASN A 269 12.17 -12.38 2.07
N TRP A 270 13.22 -12.58 1.29
CA TRP A 270 14.22 -11.55 1.00
C TRP A 270 13.63 -10.27 0.40
N VAL A 271 12.51 -10.36 -0.33
CA VAL A 271 11.84 -9.17 -0.89
C VAL A 271 11.31 -8.28 0.24
N VAL A 272 10.65 -8.87 1.23
CA VAL A 272 10.14 -8.15 2.41
C VAL A 272 11.27 -7.53 3.20
N ILE A 273 12.35 -8.29 3.43
CA ILE A 273 13.52 -7.83 4.19
C ILE A 273 14.19 -6.65 3.49
N VAL A 274 14.48 -6.79 2.19
CA VAL A 274 15.16 -5.74 1.41
C VAL A 274 14.30 -4.47 1.34
N VAL A 275 13.02 -4.59 1.06
CA VAL A 275 12.10 -3.43 1.00
C VAL A 275 11.98 -2.80 2.40
N GLY A 276 11.79 -3.59 3.45
CA GLY A 276 11.67 -3.11 4.82
C GLY A 276 12.92 -2.37 5.29
N VAL A 277 14.10 -2.95 5.11
CA VAL A 277 15.37 -2.32 5.47
C VAL A 277 15.61 -1.05 4.66
N SER A 278 15.35 -1.09 3.35
CA SER A 278 15.50 0.10 2.50
C SER A 278 14.58 1.24 2.94
N THR A 279 13.34 0.92 3.31
CA THR A 279 12.37 1.92 3.83
C THR A 279 12.88 2.55 5.13
N LEU A 280 13.37 1.76 6.07
CA LEU A 280 13.93 2.27 7.34
C LEU A 280 15.17 3.13 7.12
N ILE A 281 16.05 2.77 6.19
CA ILE A 281 17.24 3.57 5.85
C ILE A 281 16.81 4.91 5.24
N LEU A 282 15.86 4.92 4.33
CA LEU A 282 15.36 6.15 3.70
C LEU A 282 14.66 7.05 4.74
N GLU A 283 13.87 6.48 5.64
CA GLU A 283 13.25 7.22 6.73
C GLU A 283 14.31 7.87 7.63
N ALA A 284 15.29 7.10 8.10
CA ALA A 284 16.38 7.62 8.93
C ALA A 284 17.14 8.74 8.22
N TRP A 285 17.44 8.59 6.93
CA TRP A 285 18.06 9.64 6.13
C TRP A 285 17.22 10.91 6.11
N MET A 286 15.93 10.80 5.78
CA MET A 286 15.03 11.97 5.71
C MET A 286 14.89 12.66 7.07
N LEU A 287 14.86 11.91 8.17
CA LEU A 287 14.82 12.49 9.53
C LEU A 287 16.11 13.23 9.86
N VAL A 288 17.26 12.69 9.53
CA VAL A 288 18.55 13.36 9.74
C VAL A 288 18.61 14.65 8.93
N GLU A 289 18.22 14.62 7.67
CA GLU A 289 18.20 15.82 6.82
C GLU A 289 17.20 16.85 7.35
N ALA A 290 16.02 16.42 7.77
CA ALA A 290 15.03 17.29 8.39
C ALA A 290 15.58 17.97 9.66
N MET A 291 16.25 17.24 10.55
CA MET A 291 16.85 17.81 11.75
C MET A 291 17.94 18.85 11.44
N ILE A 292 18.76 18.63 10.40
CA ILE A 292 19.79 19.57 9.97
C ILE A 292 19.18 20.84 9.36
N LEU A 293 18.10 20.71 8.62
CA LEU A 293 17.46 21.82 7.92
C LEU A 293 16.53 22.64 8.82
N TRP A 294 15.90 21.99 9.82
CA TRP A 294 14.90 22.62 10.71
C TRP A 294 15.29 23.99 11.26
N PRO A 295 16.48 24.17 11.88
CA PRO A 295 16.88 25.45 12.42
C PRO A 295 17.15 26.52 11.35
N LYS A 296 17.48 26.12 10.13
CA LYS A 296 17.90 27.02 9.03
C LYS A 296 16.73 27.62 8.26
N VAL A 297 15.55 27.03 8.37
CA VAL A 297 14.42 27.32 7.43
C VAL A 297 13.38 28.24 8.05
N ARG A 298 13.46 28.56 9.35
CA ARG A 298 12.48 29.38 10.06
C ARG A 298 12.42 30.78 9.46
N GLY A 299 11.23 31.21 9.04
CA GLY A 299 10.99 32.56 8.50
C GLY A 299 11.56 32.81 7.11
N VAL A 300 12.14 31.79 6.46
CA VAL A 300 12.64 31.91 5.09
C VAL A 300 11.47 31.69 4.13
N LEU A 301 10.83 32.79 3.71
CA LEU A 301 9.79 32.75 2.67
C LEU A 301 10.43 32.53 1.29
N GLU A 302 9.72 31.83 0.42
CA GLU A 302 10.10 31.76 -0.99
C GLU A 302 10.00 33.14 -1.61
N ASN A 303 11.03 33.54 -2.39
CA ASN A 303 10.89 34.64 -3.32
C ASN A 303 9.86 34.19 -4.36
N VAL A 304 8.62 34.63 -4.20
CA VAL A 304 7.61 34.45 -5.22
C VAL A 304 8.13 35.20 -6.43
N ALA A 305 8.44 34.51 -7.51
CA ALA A 305 8.73 35.16 -8.77
C ALA A 305 7.54 36.09 -9.07
N PRO A 306 7.79 37.37 -9.41
CA PRO A 306 6.71 38.31 -9.68
C PRO A 306 5.78 37.69 -10.73
N THR A 307 4.49 37.75 -10.47
CA THR A 307 3.48 37.30 -11.46
C THR A 307 3.72 38.08 -12.77
N PRO A 308 3.46 37.49 -13.95
CA PRO A 308 3.64 38.19 -15.22
C PRO A 308 2.95 39.58 -15.26
N ALA A 309 1.90 39.79 -14.47
CA ALA A 309 1.23 41.08 -14.32
C ALA A 309 2.04 42.09 -13.46
N GLU A 310 2.91 41.63 -12.54
CA GLU A 310 3.77 42.53 -11.75
C GLU A 310 5.10 42.81 -12.46
N ALA A 311 5.53 41.94 -13.36
CA ALA A 311 6.73 42.14 -14.18
C ALA A 311 6.51 43.22 -15.27
N ASP A 312 5.27 43.50 -15.65
CA ASP A 312 4.91 44.49 -16.65
C ASP A 312 4.73 45.93 -16.07
N ILE A 313 4.71 46.05 -14.73
CA ILE A 313 4.76 47.33 -14.05
C ILE A 313 6.23 47.65 -13.75
N GLY A 314 6.89 48.24 -14.78
CA GLY A 314 8.28 48.66 -14.64
C GLY A 314 8.47 49.63 -13.44
N PRO A 315 9.68 49.72 -12.87
CA PRO A 315 9.96 50.56 -11.72
C PRO A 315 9.86 52.04 -12.13
N GLY A 316 8.68 52.60 -11.98
CA GLY A 316 8.48 53.99 -12.35
C GLY A 316 7.06 54.51 -12.35
N VAL A 317 6.26 54.29 -11.33
CA VAL A 317 5.15 55.20 -10.99
C VAL A 317 4.98 55.23 -9.45
N GLU A 318 6.00 55.76 -8.78
CA GLU A 318 5.79 56.46 -7.51
C GLU A 318 5.59 57.94 -7.84
N GLY A 319 4.39 58.45 -7.64
CA GLY A 319 4.14 59.87 -7.58
C GLY A 319 3.12 60.42 -8.60
N VAL A 320 1.84 60.37 -8.29
CA VAL A 320 0.95 61.58 -8.28
C VAL A 320 -0.13 61.35 -7.24
#